data_c6aa72a7679308370397ced4bc0b9031
#
_entry.id   c6aa72a7679308370397ced4bc0b9031
#
_cell.length_a   1.000
_cell.length_b   1.000
_cell.length_c   1.000
_cell.angle_alpha   90.00
_cell.angle_beta   90.00
_cell.angle_gamma   90.00
#
_symmetry.space_group_name_H-M   'P 1'
#
loop_
_entity.id
_entity.type
_entity.pdbx_description
1 polymer ?
#
loop_
_entity_poly.entity_id
_entity_poly.type
_entity_poly.pdbx_seq_one_letter_code
_entity_poly.pdbx_strand_id
1 'polypeptide(L)'
;MKKMIKISTLTVTASLLAVAAQADKWSDQFPHIKNTGDIAGECSYESMSKKDYSGQKLTINTHAVPVIGEPTALHAEQFSKLTGAEVNVIHTPAGDLYSKAMVPFQAGQAPYDIVFGFSNFIRDWKQYLQPVPAKYVNMRQMQDVTQSHIDVNSWDGEMIQFPIDGDRHYLKYRKDVIDNPEYQAKYKAETGNELRVPQTWKEYGEMASFFNGWDWDNDGE
;
A
#
# COMPACT_ATOMS: atom_id res chain seq x y z
N MET A 1 -18.59 -4.92 63.42
CA MET A 1 -19.46 -4.56 62.27
C MET A 1 -18.55 -4.28 61.08
N LYS A 2 -18.54 -5.16 60.10
CA LYS A 2 -17.69 -5.09 58.88
C LYS A 2 -18.34 -4.16 57.85
N LYS A 3 -17.63 -3.13 57.42
CA LYS A 3 -17.94 -2.41 56.18
C LYS A 3 -17.09 -2.99 55.07
N MET A 4 -17.72 -3.72 54.18
CA MET A 4 -17.12 -4.14 52.91
C MET A 4 -17.14 -2.98 51.91
N ILE A 5 -15.99 -2.61 51.45
CA ILE A 5 -15.80 -1.63 50.36
C ILE A 5 -15.95 -2.39 49.04
N LYS A 6 -16.98 -2.05 48.29
CA LYS A 6 -17.12 -2.44 46.88
C LYS A 6 -16.40 -1.40 46.04
N ILE A 7 -15.22 -1.74 45.59
CA ILE A 7 -14.53 -1.00 44.54
C ILE A 7 -13.93 -2.03 43.59
N SER A 8 -14.47 -2.17 42.41
CA SER A 8 -13.71 -2.53 41.20
C SER A 8 -14.58 -3.11 40.07
N THR A 9 -15.56 -2.34 39.59
CA THR A 9 -16.21 -2.76 38.33
C THR A 9 -16.31 -1.60 37.32
N LEU A 10 -15.86 -0.41 37.67
CA LEU A 10 -16.04 0.78 36.81
C LEU A 10 -14.80 1.10 35.92
N THR A 11 -13.63 0.57 36.26
CA THR A 11 -12.38 0.96 35.59
C THR A 11 -12.12 0.20 34.27
N VAL A 12 -12.65 -1.02 34.15
CA VAL A 12 -12.45 -1.86 32.95
C VAL A 12 -13.34 -1.43 31.78
N THR A 13 -14.56 -1.00 32.07
CA THR A 13 -15.51 -0.52 31.04
C THR A 13 -15.10 0.84 30.44
N ALA A 14 -14.46 1.71 31.19
CA ALA A 14 -14.00 3.00 30.67
C ALA A 14 -12.82 2.86 29.68
N SER A 15 -11.95 1.88 29.90
CA SER A 15 -10.81 1.63 29.01
C SER A 15 -11.23 1.00 27.67
N LEU A 16 -12.22 0.12 27.69
CA LEU A 16 -12.78 -0.48 26.47
C LEU A 16 -13.59 0.53 25.64
N LEU A 17 -14.32 1.42 26.29
CA LEU A 17 -15.05 2.49 25.61
C LEU A 17 -14.10 3.55 25.00
N ALA A 18 -12.95 3.82 25.62
CA ALA A 18 -11.96 4.74 25.08
C ALA A 18 -11.26 4.18 23.82
N VAL A 19 -11.03 2.85 23.75
CA VAL A 19 -10.46 2.19 22.56
C VAL A 19 -11.47 2.16 21.41
N ALA A 20 -12.74 1.87 21.68
CA ALA A 20 -13.81 1.92 20.67
C ALA A 20 -14.02 3.35 20.15
N ALA A 21 -14.07 4.35 21.03
CA ALA A 21 -14.21 5.77 20.64
C ALA A 21 -13.01 6.31 19.84
N GLN A 22 -11.83 5.69 19.99
CA GLN A 22 -10.64 6.07 19.24
C GLN A 22 -10.62 5.41 17.85
N ALA A 23 -11.16 4.19 17.71
CA ALA A 23 -11.38 3.55 16.42
C ALA A 23 -12.36 4.37 15.55
N ASP A 24 -13.44 4.87 16.14
CA ASP A 24 -14.44 5.73 15.46
C ASP A 24 -13.84 7.05 14.92
N LYS A 25 -12.89 7.65 15.65
CA LYS A 25 -12.21 8.87 15.19
C LYS A 25 -11.40 8.70 13.91
N TRP A 26 -10.86 7.52 13.67
CA TRP A 26 -10.07 7.24 12.48
C TRP A 26 -10.98 6.97 11.28
N SER A 27 -12.07 6.27 11.46
CA SER A 27 -13.09 6.07 10.44
C SER A 27 -13.71 7.39 9.98
N ASP A 28 -13.87 8.36 10.89
CA ASP A 28 -14.39 9.70 10.59
C ASP A 28 -13.38 10.54 9.80
N GLN A 29 -12.09 10.44 10.08
CA GLN A 29 -11.04 11.13 9.34
C GLN A 29 -10.83 10.57 7.93
N PHE A 30 -11.03 9.27 7.76
CA PHE A 30 -10.79 8.55 6.51
C PHE A 30 -11.99 7.67 6.14
N PRO A 31 -13.17 8.25 5.88
CA PRO A 31 -14.41 7.50 5.63
C PRO A 31 -14.36 6.64 4.36
N HIS A 32 -13.39 6.89 3.49
CA HIS A 32 -13.13 6.07 2.31
C HIS A 32 -12.29 4.82 2.61
N ILE A 33 -11.57 4.79 3.73
CA ILE A 33 -10.84 3.60 4.18
C ILE A 33 -11.82 2.75 4.98
N LYS A 34 -12.47 1.82 4.30
CA LYS A 34 -13.29 0.83 4.99
C LYS A 34 -12.36 -0.15 5.68
N ASN A 35 -12.44 -0.19 7.01
CA ASN A 35 -11.90 -1.31 7.75
C ASN A 35 -12.79 -2.53 7.45
N THR A 36 -12.45 -3.28 6.39
CA THR A 36 -13.25 -4.39 5.87
C THR A 36 -12.96 -5.70 6.59
N GLY A 37 -12.09 -5.71 7.59
CA GLY A 37 -11.65 -6.94 8.19
C GLY A 37 -12.01 -7.07 9.65
N ASP A 38 -12.71 -8.12 10.00
CA ASP A 38 -12.48 -8.84 11.24
C ASP A 38 -11.02 -9.28 11.27
N ILE A 39 -10.12 -8.35 11.60
CA ILE A 39 -8.74 -8.72 11.92
C ILE A 39 -8.82 -9.44 13.26
N ALA A 40 -9.04 -10.75 13.18
CA ALA A 40 -9.01 -11.62 14.34
C ALA A 40 -7.56 -12.07 14.59
N GLY A 41 -7.28 -12.49 15.81
CA GLY A 41 -5.99 -13.05 16.19
C GLY A 41 -5.01 -12.02 16.77
N GLU A 42 -3.74 -12.36 16.74
CA GLU A 42 -2.71 -11.59 17.45
C GLU A 42 -2.45 -10.20 16.87
N CYS A 43 -2.82 -9.94 15.63
CA CYS A 43 -2.69 -8.66 14.96
C CYS A 43 -3.97 -7.81 15.01
N SER A 44 -5.02 -8.24 15.72
CA SER A 44 -6.24 -7.46 15.88
C SER A 44 -6.01 -6.24 16.78
N TYR A 45 -6.82 -5.20 16.61
CA TYR A 45 -6.80 -4.03 17.51
C TYR A 45 -6.98 -4.45 18.98
N GLU A 46 -7.88 -5.40 19.24
CA GLU A 46 -8.12 -5.91 20.59
C GLU A 46 -6.86 -6.58 21.16
N SER A 47 -6.16 -7.38 20.37
CA SER A 47 -4.93 -8.04 20.79
C SER A 47 -3.80 -7.03 20.97
N MET A 48 -3.65 -6.09 20.05
CA MET A 48 -2.62 -5.06 20.13
C MET A 48 -2.82 -4.11 21.30
N SER A 49 -4.06 -3.74 21.63
CA SER A 49 -4.35 -2.88 22.78
C SER A 49 -3.97 -3.49 24.14
N LYS A 50 -3.70 -4.79 24.18
CA LYS A 50 -3.24 -5.51 25.39
C LYS A 50 -1.72 -5.60 25.46
N LYS A 51 -1.00 -5.12 24.44
CA LYS A 51 0.46 -5.12 24.39
C LYS A 51 1.00 -3.80 24.93
N ASP A 52 2.13 -3.88 25.62
CA ASP A 52 2.89 -2.70 26.03
C ASP A 52 4.27 -2.78 25.38
N TYR A 53 4.50 -1.87 24.45
CA TYR A 53 5.78 -1.70 23.77
C TYR A 53 6.40 -0.33 24.11
N SER A 54 6.06 0.23 25.27
CA SER A 54 6.64 1.49 25.74
C SER A 54 8.16 1.42 25.78
N GLY A 55 8.81 2.42 25.19
CA GLY A 55 10.27 2.47 25.05
C GLY A 55 10.84 1.70 23.86
N GLN A 56 10.04 0.93 23.12
CA GLN A 56 10.44 0.35 21.85
C GLN A 56 10.35 1.39 20.73
N LYS A 57 11.30 1.35 19.81
CA LYS A 57 11.35 2.24 18.65
C LYS A 57 11.36 1.44 17.36
N LEU A 58 10.59 1.86 16.39
CA LEU A 58 10.56 1.30 15.05
C LEU A 58 10.76 2.42 14.03
N THR A 59 11.53 2.15 12.99
CA THR A 59 11.67 3.05 11.84
C THR A 59 11.18 2.33 10.59
N ILE A 60 10.21 2.96 9.92
CA ILE A 60 9.62 2.48 8.67
C ILE A 60 10.05 3.43 7.56
N ASN A 61 10.67 2.91 6.50
CA ASN A 61 10.86 3.64 5.25
C ASN A 61 9.77 3.25 4.27
N THR A 62 8.94 4.21 3.85
CA THR A 62 7.81 3.98 2.96
C THR A 62 7.86 4.88 1.73
N HIS A 63 7.09 4.52 0.70
CA HIS A 63 6.93 5.33 -0.51
C HIS A 63 6.19 6.63 -0.18
N ALA A 64 6.71 7.76 -0.69
CA ALA A 64 6.15 9.10 -0.43
C ALA A 64 4.82 9.39 -1.16
N VAL A 65 4.37 8.49 -2.06
CA VAL A 65 3.08 8.68 -2.74
C VAL A 65 1.94 8.65 -1.72
N PRO A 66 0.94 9.56 -1.80
CA PRO A 66 -0.10 9.68 -0.79
C PRO A 66 -0.87 8.38 -0.52
N VAL A 67 -1.19 7.62 -1.57
CA VAL A 67 -1.97 6.36 -1.44
C VAL A 67 -1.25 5.25 -0.66
N ILE A 68 0.06 5.36 -0.45
CA ILE A 68 0.86 4.42 0.34
C ILE A 68 1.40 5.08 1.61
N GLY A 69 1.99 6.27 1.48
CA GLY A 69 2.66 6.95 2.57
C GLY A 69 1.71 7.42 3.67
N GLU A 70 0.57 8.01 3.31
CA GLU A 70 -0.41 8.50 4.29
C GLU A 70 -1.04 7.36 5.11
N PRO A 71 -1.55 6.25 4.51
CA PRO A 71 -2.03 5.11 5.28
C PRO A 71 -0.94 4.49 6.17
N THR A 72 0.30 4.42 5.69
CA THR A 72 1.41 3.90 6.50
C THR A 72 1.65 4.76 7.74
N ALA A 73 1.69 6.08 7.59
CA ALA A 73 1.87 7.01 8.71
C ALA A 73 0.69 6.93 9.69
N LEU A 74 -0.54 6.83 9.17
CA LEU A 74 -1.75 6.70 9.97
C LEU A 74 -1.74 5.42 10.82
N HIS A 75 -1.44 4.28 10.22
CA HIS A 75 -1.38 3.00 10.92
C HIS A 75 -0.23 2.98 11.94
N ALA A 76 0.90 3.60 11.63
CA ALA A 76 2.01 3.75 12.56
C ALA A 76 1.60 4.56 13.80
N GLU A 77 0.88 5.67 13.61
CA GLU A 77 0.37 6.48 14.72
C GLU A 77 -0.67 5.72 15.55
N GLN A 78 -1.58 4.97 14.90
CA GLN A 78 -2.53 4.10 15.60
C GLN A 78 -1.82 3.04 16.45
N PHE A 79 -0.83 2.36 15.88
CA PHE A 79 -0.05 1.36 16.58
C PHE A 79 0.68 1.97 17.80
N SER A 80 1.29 3.14 17.61
CA SER A 80 1.95 3.88 18.71
C SER A 80 0.97 4.19 19.84
N LYS A 81 -0.23 4.69 19.51
CA LYS A 81 -1.27 5.00 20.50
C LYS A 81 -1.79 3.76 21.23
N LEU A 82 -1.90 2.64 20.55
CA LEU A 82 -2.39 1.39 21.12
C LEU A 82 -1.39 0.72 22.04
N THR A 83 -0.10 0.81 21.71
CA THR A 83 0.95 -0.04 22.31
C THR A 83 2.01 0.72 23.09
N GLY A 84 2.05 2.04 22.97
CA GLY A 84 3.11 2.87 23.56
C GLY A 84 4.45 2.84 22.81
N ALA A 85 4.55 2.12 21.68
CA ALA A 85 5.75 2.14 20.86
C ALA A 85 5.95 3.50 20.17
N GLU A 86 7.20 3.90 19.95
CA GLU A 86 7.56 5.04 19.11
C GLU A 86 7.80 4.54 17.67
N VAL A 87 6.96 4.95 16.72
CA VAL A 87 7.10 4.58 15.31
C VAL A 87 7.45 5.80 14.48
N ASN A 88 8.63 5.81 13.88
CA ASN A 88 9.10 6.84 12.97
C ASN A 88 8.86 6.40 11.52
N VAL A 89 8.12 7.20 10.74
CA VAL A 89 7.84 6.92 9.33
C VAL A 89 8.61 7.91 8.45
N ILE A 90 9.45 7.39 7.58
CA ILE A 90 10.24 8.15 6.62
C ILE A 90 9.62 7.97 5.24
N HIS A 91 9.20 9.08 4.62
CA HIS A 91 8.62 9.11 3.30
C HIS A 91 9.73 9.30 2.25
N THR A 92 9.92 8.32 1.38
CA THR A 92 10.97 8.34 0.35
C THR A 92 10.34 8.35 -1.04
N PRO A 93 10.73 9.27 -1.94
CA PRO A 93 10.30 9.27 -3.33
C PRO A 93 10.67 7.96 -4.05
N ALA A 94 9.83 7.55 -5.03
CA ALA A 94 10.00 6.27 -5.75
C ALA A 94 11.43 6.07 -6.31
N GLY A 95 11.99 7.12 -6.91
CA GLY A 95 13.34 7.06 -7.51
C GLY A 95 14.47 6.82 -6.51
N ASP A 96 14.25 7.13 -5.24
CA ASP A 96 15.26 7.02 -4.17
C ASP A 96 15.11 5.76 -3.33
N LEU A 97 13.94 5.08 -3.38
CA LEU A 97 13.64 3.92 -2.53
C LEU A 97 14.71 2.85 -2.58
N TYR A 98 15.12 2.49 -3.80
CA TYR A 98 16.13 1.45 -3.99
C TYR A 98 17.46 1.82 -3.33
N SER A 99 18.01 2.98 -3.68
CA SER A 99 19.33 3.41 -3.22
C SER A 99 19.37 3.73 -1.73
N LYS A 100 18.31 4.33 -1.19
CA LYS A 100 18.19 4.65 0.24
C LYS A 100 18.21 3.41 1.14
N ALA A 101 17.75 2.26 0.63
CA ALA A 101 17.86 0.99 1.35
C ALA A 101 19.15 0.24 0.98
N MET A 102 19.49 0.15 -0.30
CA MET A 102 20.59 -0.69 -0.77
C MET A 102 21.97 -0.23 -0.28
N VAL A 103 22.22 1.10 -0.27
CA VAL A 103 23.53 1.64 0.17
C VAL A 103 23.85 1.26 1.62
N PRO A 104 22.98 1.49 2.61
CA PRO A 104 23.24 1.04 3.98
C PRO A 104 23.28 -0.48 4.12
N PHE A 105 22.43 -1.23 3.39
CA PHE A 105 22.47 -2.69 3.41
C PHE A 105 23.83 -3.23 2.98
N GLN A 106 24.41 -2.71 1.91
CA GLN A 106 25.77 -3.09 1.47
C GLN A 106 26.84 -2.72 2.48
N ALA A 107 26.62 -1.67 3.26
CA ALA A 107 27.51 -1.27 4.35
C ALA A 107 27.29 -2.08 5.64
N GLY A 108 26.43 -3.10 5.63
CA GLY A 108 26.09 -3.89 6.80
C GLY A 108 25.27 -3.14 7.85
N GLN A 109 24.54 -2.11 7.42
CA GLN A 109 23.68 -1.29 8.29
C GLN A 109 22.21 -1.57 8.01
N ALA A 110 21.39 -1.52 9.04
CA ALA A 110 19.93 -1.64 8.96
C ALA A 110 19.29 -0.39 9.57
N PRO A 111 19.21 0.74 8.82
CA PRO A 111 18.66 1.98 9.35
C PRO A 111 17.12 1.96 9.47
N TYR A 112 16.49 0.95 8.92
CA TYR A 112 15.04 0.74 8.95
C TYR A 112 14.73 -0.65 9.48
N ASP A 113 13.70 -0.74 10.33
CA ASP A 113 13.15 -2.03 10.80
C ASP A 113 12.18 -2.61 9.76
N ILE A 114 11.48 -1.72 9.04
CA ILE A 114 10.57 -2.08 7.96
C ILE A 114 10.89 -1.19 6.76
N VAL A 115 10.97 -1.79 5.58
CA VAL A 115 11.23 -1.06 4.34
C VAL A 115 10.18 -1.41 3.28
N PHE A 116 9.62 -0.38 2.66
CA PHE A 116 8.81 -0.54 1.46
C PHE A 116 9.74 -0.80 0.26
N GLY A 117 9.36 -1.76 -0.57
CA GLY A 117 10.06 -2.06 -1.81
C GLY A 117 9.11 -2.51 -2.90
N PHE A 118 9.42 -2.17 -4.14
CA PHE A 118 8.75 -2.78 -5.29
C PHE A 118 9.21 -4.23 -5.45
N SER A 119 8.36 -5.09 -5.98
CA SER A 119 8.64 -6.52 -6.13
C SER A 119 9.92 -6.81 -6.96
N ASN A 120 10.27 -5.95 -7.90
CA ASN A 120 11.50 -6.06 -8.67
C ASN A 120 12.78 -5.81 -7.86
N PHE A 121 12.70 -5.27 -6.63
CA PHE A 121 13.85 -5.09 -5.74
C PHE A 121 14.22 -6.37 -4.98
N ILE A 122 13.30 -7.33 -4.85
CA ILE A 122 13.48 -8.55 -4.05
C ILE A 122 14.76 -9.30 -4.43
N ARG A 123 15.06 -9.40 -5.73
CA ARG A 123 16.26 -10.08 -6.22
C ARG A 123 17.53 -9.61 -5.52
N ASP A 124 17.67 -8.31 -5.33
CA ASP A 124 18.88 -7.70 -4.77
C ASP A 124 18.80 -7.58 -3.25
N TRP A 125 17.60 -7.37 -2.72
CA TRP A 125 17.37 -7.09 -1.31
C TRP A 125 17.21 -8.33 -0.44
N LYS A 126 16.77 -9.47 -0.99
CA LYS A 126 16.43 -10.68 -0.21
C LYS A 126 17.50 -11.11 0.79
N GLN A 127 18.77 -10.93 0.43
CA GLN A 127 19.89 -11.31 1.28
C GLN A 127 20.03 -10.45 2.54
N TYR A 128 19.37 -9.30 2.58
CA TYR A 128 19.36 -8.36 3.70
C TYR A 128 18.04 -8.36 4.47
N LEU A 129 17.01 -9.01 3.94
CA LEU A 129 15.68 -9.06 4.51
C LEU A 129 15.43 -10.40 5.20
N GLN A 130 14.58 -10.36 6.23
CA GLN A 130 14.07 -11.59 6.85
C GLN A 130 12.86 -12.08 6.07
N PRO A 131 12.75 -13.39 5.79
CA PRO A 131 11.53 -13.96 5.23
C PRO A 131 10.33 -13.68 6.15
N VAL A 132 9.17 -13.51 5.55
CA VAL A 132 7.92 -13.37 6.30
C VAL A 132 7.64 -14.66 7.05
N PRO A 133 7.49 -14.63 8.39
CA PRO A 133 7.22 -15.86 9.14
C PRO A 133 5.96 -16.58 8.64
N ALA A 134 6.02 -17.91 8.51
CA ALA A 134 4.95 -18.74 7.95
C ALA A 134 3.59 -18.51 8.63
N LYS A 135 3.56 -18.19 9.94
CA LYS A 135 2.34 -17.88 10.66
C LYS A 135 1.59 -16.66 10.07
N TYR A 136 2.30 -15.68 9.51
CA TYR A 136 1.70 -14.50 8.88
C TYR A 136 1.32 -14.78 7.42
N VAL A 137 2.10 -15.59 6.71
CA VAL A 137 1.74 -16.04 5.34
C VAL A 137 0.42 -16.80 5.34
N ASN A 138 0.18 -17.58 6.38
CA ASN A 138 -1.03 -18.41 6.53
C ASN A 138 -2.20 -17.67 7.20
N MET A 139 -2.10 -16.39 7.49
CA MET A 139 -3.21 -15.62 8.03
C MET A 139 -4.39 -15.57 7.05
N ARG A 140 -5.62 -15.53 7.61
CA ARG A 140 -6.84 -15.46 6.80
C ARG A 140 -6.83 -14.30 5.81
N GLN A 141 -6.28 -13.16 6.21
CA GLN A 141 -6.17 -11.97 5.37
C GLN A 141 -5.35 -12.19 4.10
N MET A 142 -4.41 -13.14 4.12
CA MET A 142 -3.63 -13.50 2.95
C MET A 142 -4.41 -14.34 1.93
N GLN A 143 -5.55 -14.93 2.32
CA GLN A 143 -6.40 -15.69 1.40
C GLN A 143 -7.12 -14.81 0.37
N ASP A 144 -7.25 -13.51 0.66
CA ASP A 144 -7.84 -12.53 -0.25
C ASP A 144 -6.79 -11.92 -1.21
N VAL A 145 -5.51 -12.25 -1.01
CA VAL A 145 -4.42 -11.83 -1.90
C VAL A 145 -4.31 -12.80 -3.07
N THR A 146 -4.27 -12.27 -4.28
CA THR A 146 -4.15 -13.11 -5.48
C THR A 146 -2.79 -13.83 -5.51
N GLN A 147 -2.74 -15.04 -6.06
CA GLN A 147 -1.52 -15.83 -6.15
C GLN A 147 -0.39 -15.07 -6.86
N SER A 148 -0.72 -14.30 -7.90
CA SER A 148 0.27 -13.50 -8.62
C SER A 148 0.97 -12.46 -7.74
N HIS A 149 0.25 -11.86 -6.77
CA HIS A 149 0.87 -10.94 -5.81
C HIS A 149 1.74 -11.68 -4.79
N ILE A 150 1.35 -12.88 -4.39
CA ILE A 150 2.19 -13.72 -3.53
C ILE A 150 3.47 -14.11 -4.26
N ASP A 151 3.36 -14.55 -5.51
CA ASP A 151 4.50 -15.03 -6.31
C ASP A 151 5.53 -13.91 -6.54
N VAL A 152 5.11 -12.69 -6.91
CA VAL A 152 6.03 -11.57 -7.14
C VAL A 152 6.65 -11.00 -5.87
N ASN A 153 6.09 -11.32 -4.70
CA ASN A 153 6.64 -10.96 -3.39
C ASN A 153 7.39 -12.10 -2.69
N SER A 154 7.62 -13.20 -3.44
CA SER A 154 8.32 -14.39 -2.96
C SER A 154 9.61 -14.63 -3.73
N TRP A 155 10.58 -15.33 -3.10
CA TRP A 155 11.81 -15.78 -3.72
C TRP A 155 12.20 -17.16 -3.18
N ASP A 156 12.55 -18.08 -4.05
CA ASP A 156 12.92 -19.45 -3.70
C ASP A 156 11.88 -20.17 -2.80
N GLY A 157 10.59 -19.87 -3.00
CA GLY A 157 9.48 -20.44 -2.24
C GLY A 157 9.19 -19.78 -0.89
N GLU A 158 9.92 -18.74 -0.52
CA GLU A 158 9.70 -17.97 0.70
C GLU A 158 9.16 -16.58 0.36
N MET A 159 8.12 -16.15 1.08
CA MET A 159 7.60 -14.78 0.97
C MET A 159 8.55 -13.82 1.67
N ILE A 160 9.04 -12.83 0.95
CA ILE A 160 10.02 -11.85 1.43
C ILE A 160 9.35 -10.52 1.80
N GLN A 161 8.26 -10.19 1.12
CA GLN A 161 7.52 -8.95 1.34
C GLN A 161 6.02 -9.23 1.49
N PHE A 162 5.36 -8.46 2.36
CA PHE A 162 3.90 -8.40 2.36
C PHE A 162 3.41 -7.51 1.22
N PRO A 163 2.46 -7.98 0.40
CA PRO A 163 1.79 -7.11 -0.56
C PRO A 163 0.87 -6.14 0.19
N ILE A 164 1.17 -4.85 0.11
CA ILE A 164 0.35 -3.78 0.73
C ILE A 164 -0.39 -2.93 -0.30
N ASP A 165 -0.06 -3.11 -1.57
CA ASP A 165 -0.68 -2.45 -2.71
C ASP A 165 -0.73 -3.41 -3.90
N GLY A 166 -1.66 -3.16 -4.83
CA GLY A 166 -1.84 -4.00 -6.01
C GLY A 166 -2.27 -3.18 -7.21
N ASP A 167 -1.32 -2.88 -8.08
CA ASP A 167 -1.59 -2.16 -9.32
C ASP A 167 -2.25 -3.06 -10.36
N ARG A 168 -3.07 -2.44 -11.19
CA ARG A 168 -3.63 -3.05 -12.39
C ARG A 168 -3.23 -2.25 -13.61
N HIS A 169 -2.83 -2.95 -14.66
CA HIS A 169 -2.61 -2.34 -15.95
C HIS A 169 -3.94 -2.24 -16.70
N TYR A 170 -4.32 -1.03 -17.09
CA TYR A 170 -5.46 -0.78 -17.94
C TYR A 170 -5.20 0.42 -18.84
N LEU A 171 -5.84 0.41 -20.00
CA LEU A 171 -5.81 1.50 -20.94
C LEU A 171 -6.86 2.54 -20.55
N LYS A 172 -6.42 3.77 -20.28
CA LYS A 172 -7.29 4.94 -20.25
C LYS A 172 -7.22 5.64 -21.62
N TYR A 173 -8.35 6.00 -22.15
CA TYR A 173 -8.43 6.69 -23.44
C TYR A 173 -9.48 7.80 -23.39
N ARG A 174 -9.32 8.80 -24.25
CA ARG A 174 -10.29 9.85 -24.45
C ARG A 174 -11.38 9.35 -25.38
N LYS A 175 -12.56 9.11 -24.84
CA LYS A 175 -13.71 8.61 -25.61
C LYS A 175 -14.12 9.59 -26.70
N ASP A 176 -14.12 10.89 -26.39
CA ASP A 176 -14.44 11.98 -27.32
C ASP A 176 -13.49 12.01 -28.54
N VAL A 177 -12.23 11.59 -28.38
CA VAL A 177 -11.26 11.47 -29.47
C VAL A 177 -11.54 10.23 -30.33
N ILE A 178 -11.77 9.10 -29.70
CA ILE A 178 -12.06 7.83 -30.42
C ILE A 178 -13.38 7.92 -31.20
N ASP A 179 -14.38 8.58 -30.64
CA ASP A 179 -15.72 8.71 -31.25
C ASP A 179 -15.83 9.90 -32.24
N ASN A 180 -14.79 10.70 -32.41
CA ASN A 180 -14.81 11.85 -33.28
C ASN A 180 -14.82 11.42 -34.78
N PRO A 181 -15.86 11.75 -35.56
CA PRO A 181 -15.96 11.31 -36.95
C PRO A 181 -14.85 11.84 -37.87
N GLU A 182 -14.34 13.03 -37.60
CA GLU A 182 -13.25 13.63 -38.36
C GLU A 182 -11.94 12.85 -38.12
N TYR A 183 -11.65 12.51 -36.86
CA TYR A 183 -10.46 11.73 -36.51
C TYR A 183 -10.55 10.29 -37.01
N GLN A 184 -11.75 9.71 -37.00
CA GLN A 184 -11.98 8.38 -37.57
C GLN A 184 -11.72 8.38 -39.09
N ALA A 185 -12.21 9.40 -39.82
CA ALA A 185 -11.97 9.52 -41.25
C ALA A 185 -10.49 9.72 -41.57
N LYS A 186 -9.80 10.60 -40.84
CA LYS A 186 -8.33 10.81 -40.98
C LYS A 186 -7.53 9.53 -40.72
N TYR A 187 -7.80 8.88 -39.60
CA TYR A 187 -7.11 7.66 -39.23
C TYR A 187 -7.27 6.57 -40.29
N LYS A 188 -8.50 6.39 -40.77
CA LYS A 188 -8.79 5.42 -41.84
C LYS A 188 -8.10 5.76 -43.15
N ALA A 189 -8.05 7.02 -43.50
CA ALA A 189 -7.37 7.45 -44.73
C ALA A 189 -5.86 7.24 -44.67
N GLU A 190 -5.25 7.42 -43.50
CA GLU A 190 -3.81 7.34 -43.32
C GLU A 190 -3.33 5.90 -43.07
N THR A 191 -4.06 5.15 -42.26
CA THR A 191 -3.64 3.81 -41.82
C THR A 191 -4.38 2.66 -42.52
N GLY A 192 -5.51 2.93 -43.16
CA GLY A 192 -6.41 1.93 -43.70
C GLY A 192 -7.27 1.22 -42.66
N ASN A 193 -7.06 1.49 -41.37
CA ASN A 193 -7.73 0.86 -40.23
C ASN A 193 -8.85 1.76 -39.66
N GLU A 194 -9.74 1.18 -38.87
CA GLU A 194 -10.74 1.93 -38.14
C GLU A 194 -10.18 2.44 -36.80
N LEU A 195 -10.43 3.72 -36.48
CA LEU A 195 -10.11 4.28 -35.18
C LEU A 195 -11.11 3.75 -34.16
N ARG A 196 -10.62 2.88 -33.25
CA ARG A 196 -11.39 2.26 -32.17
C ARG A 196 -10.51 1.99 -30.98
N VAL A 197 -11.09 1.61 -29.86
CA VAL A 197 -10.32 1.17 -28.70
C VAL A 197 -9.41 0.01 -29.12
N PRO A 198 -8.08 0.11 -28.96
CA PRO A 198 -7.13 -0.90 -29.42
C PRO A 198 -7.29 -2.19 -28.64
N GLN A 199 -7.20 -3.31 -29.33
CA GLN A 199 -7.31 -4.65 -28.75
C GLN A 199 -5.94 -5.34 -28.63
N THR A 200 -4.92 -4.79 -29.29
CA THR A 200 -3.56 -5.31 -29.30
C THR A 200 -2.55 -4.18 -29.10
N TRP A 201 -1.36 -4.53 -28.64
CA TRP A 201 -0.24 -3.58 -28.53
C TRP A 201 0.15 -2.96 -29.87
N LYS A 202 -0.03 -3.70 -30.98
CA LYS A 202 0.21 -3.18 -32.32
C LYS A 202 -0.78 -2.07 -32.66
N GLU A 203 -2.07 -2.31 -32.48
CA GLU A 203 -3.11 -1.29 -32.70
C GLU A 203 -2.92 -0.07 -31.79
N TYR A 204 -2.52 -0.30 -30.53
CA TYR A 204 -2.18 0.77 -29.61
C TYR A 204 -1.01 1.61 -30.13
N GLY A 205 0.07 0.98 -30.59
CA GLY A 205 1.25 1.66 -31.12
C GLY A 205 0.93 2.47 -32.40
N GLU A 206 0.13 1.91 -33.31
CA GLU A 206 -0.34 2.60 -34.52
C GLU A 206 -1.16 3.84 -34.16
N MET A 207 -2.11 3.69 -33.26
CA MET A 207 -2.96 4.80 -32.79
C MET A 207 -2.14 5.88 -32.06
N ALA A 208 -1.22 5.47 -31.19
CA ALA A 208 -0.34 6.40 -30.49
C ALA A 208 0.57 7.17 -31.45
N SER A 209 1.08 6.53 -32.48
CA SER A 209 1.89 7.18 -33.54
C SER A 209 1.07 8.19 -34.36
N PHE A 210 -0.18 7.85 -34.65
CA PHE A 210 -1.08 8.74 -35.41
C PHE A 210 -1.37 10.05 -34.65
N PHE A 211 -1.60 9.94 -33.34
CA PHE A 211 -1.92 11.11 -32.51
C PHE A 211 -0.68 11.80 -31.93
N ASN A 212 0.50 11.27 -32.14
CA ASN A 212 1.72 11.86 -31.61
C ASN A 212 2.02 13.21 -32.26
N GLY A 213 2.29 14.22 -31.43
CA GLY A 213 2.58 15.57 -31.88
C GLY A 213 1.38 16.41 -32.33
N TRP A 214 0.16 15.97 -32.02
CA TRP A 214 -1.02 16.80 -32.24
C TRP A 214 -1.10 17.86 -31.13
N ASP A 215 -1.31 19.08 -31.54
CA ASP A 215 -1.61 20.21 -30.66
C ASP A 215 -3.08 20.11 -30.20
N TRP A 216 -3.29 19.57 -29.01
CA TRP A 216 -4.64 19.26 -28.49
C TRP A 216 -5.34 20.44 -27.83
N ASP A 217 -4.59 21.42 -27.37
CA ASP A 217 -5.06 22.61 -26.67
C ASP A 217 -4.88 23.90 -27.50
N ASN A 218 -4.31 23.77 -28.69
CA ASN A 218 -4.06 24.84 -29.64
C ASN A 218 -3.14 25.93 -29.06
N ASP A 219 -2.16 25.55 -28.27
CA ASP A 219 -1.18 26.47 -27.71
C ASP A 219 0.07 26.67 -28.60
N GLY A 220 0.20 25.85 -29.65
CA GLY A 220 1.23 25.96 -30.67
C GLY A 220 2.55 25.24 -30.31
N GLU A 221 2.56 24.38 -29.27
CA GLU A 221 3.68 23.52 -28.86
C GLU A 221 3.54 22.06 -29.30
#